data_a6b9cab958c70033e556939948450bff
#
_entry.id   a6b9cab958c70033e556939948450bff
#
_cell.length_a   1.000
_cell.length_b   1.000
_cell.length_c   1.000
_cell.angle_alpha   90.00
_cell.angle_beta   90.00
_cell.angle_gamma   90.00
#
_symmetry.space_group_name_H-M   'P 1'
#
loop_
_entity.id
_entity.type
_entity.pdbx_description
1 polymer ?
#
loop_
_entity_poly.entity_id
_entity_poly.type
_entity_poly.pdbx_seq_one_letter_code
_entity_poly.pdbx_strand_id
1 'polypeptide(L)'
;MAKVVGTLLVLLAGLGLQAVQAGFRSPESLVRNVYAYYGDRSSDLSSGLPRDPATARQFFDQSLRGAWSSLKDQPYDFLVQSPTWKLGAVSISILRKQFDKTYVAVAFDNNSRAVTLNFIVVNGPDGWVISDVESPHDSLRMFLAQHKN
;
A
#
# COMPACT_ATOMS: atom_id res chain seq x y z
N MET A 1 -30.91 28.42 -20.14
CA MET A 1 -29.52 28.83 -20.20
C MET A 1 -28.77 28.35 -19.01
N ALA A 2 -29.04 28.85 -17.82
CA ALA A 2 -28.37 28.35 -16.61
C ALA A 2 -28.60 26.89 -16.37
N LYS A 3 -29.69 26.32 -16.78
CA LYS A 3 -30.05 24.93 -16.62
C LYS A 3 -29.07 23.98 -17.28
N VAL A 4 -28.57 24.34 -18.45
CA VAL A 4 -27.66 23.52 -19.21
C VAL A 4 -26.33 23.39 -18.47
N VAL A 5 -25.90 24.48 -17.87
CA VAL A 5 -24.64 24.48 -17.13
C VAL A 5 -24.70 23.55 -15.92
N GLY A 6 -25.83 23.55 -15.22
CA GLY A 6 -26.01 22.65 -14.08
C GLY A 6 -25.90 21.19 -14.46
N THR A 7 -26.44 20.83 -15.60
CA THR A 7 -26.37 19.45 -16.08
C THR A 7 -24.92 19.01 -16.31
N LEU A 8 -24.11 19.87 -16.88
CA LEU A 8 -22.70 19.55 -17.11
C LEU A 8 -21.95 19.30 -15.80
N LEU A 9 -22.25 20.05 -14.76
CA LEU A 9 -21.60 19.83 -13.47
C LEU A 9 -21.89 18.46 -12.91
N VAL A 10 -23.10 17.96 -13.10
CA VAL A 10 -23.46 16.61 -12.62
C VAL A 10 -22.61 15.55 -13.33
N LEU A 11 -22.39 15.69 -14.62
CA LEU A 11 -21.56 14.76 -15.38
C LEU A 11 -20.11 14.74 -14.88
N LEU A 12 -19.57 15.89 -14.57
CA LEU A 12 -18.20 15.98 -14.05
C LEU A 12 -18.07 15.27 -12.72
N ALA A 13 -19.07 15.35 -11.87
CA ALA A 13 -19.04 14.62 -10.59
C ALA A 13 -18.98 13.12 -10.83
N GLY A 14 -19.69 12.59 -11.80
CA GLY A 14 -19.63 11.18 -12.13
C GLY A 14 -18.25 10.73 -12.58
N LEU A 15 -17.57 11.54 -13.37
CA LEU A 15 -16.21 11.24 -13.80
C LEU A 15 -15.24 11.24 -12.64
N GLY A 16 -15.42 12.12 -11.66
CA GLY A 16 -14.59 12.15 -10.49
C GLY A 16 -14.64 10.86 -9.70
N LEU A 17 -15.81 10.23 -9.57
CA LEU A 17 -15.95 8.96 -8.88
C LEU A 17 -15.18 7.85 -9.59
N GLN A 18 -15.16 7.82 -10.90
CA GLN A 18 -14.40 6.83 -11.65
C GLN A 18 -12.90 7.01 -11.43
N ALA A 19 -12.42 8.24 -11.37
CA ALA A 19 -11.01 8.51 -11.13
C ALA A 19 -10.55 7.98 -9.76
N VAL A 20 -11.41 8.05 -8.73
CA VAL A 20 -11.11 7.56 -7.39
C VAL A 20 -10.86 6.04 -7.40
N GLN A 21 -11.50 5.30 -8.31
CA GLN A 21 -11.36 3.87 -8.39
C GLN A 21 -10.15 3.42 -9.21
N ALA A 22 -9.49 4.33 -9.90
CA ALA A 22 -8.30 4.01 -10.66
C ALA A 22 -7.17 3.63 -9.72
N GLY A 23 -6.39 2.64 -10.11
CA GLY A 23 -5.21 2.21 -9.37
C GLY A 23 -4.03 3.15 -9.53
N PHE A 24 -2.90 2.74 -9.01
CA PHE A 24 -1.68 3.54 -9.06
C PHE A 24 -1.01 3.42 -10.42
N ARG A 25 -0.44 4.54 -10.88
CA ARG A 25 0.13 4.64 -12.24
C ARG A 25 1.61 4.27 -12.29
N SER A 26 2.26 4.15 -11.16
CA SER A 26 3.67 3.80 -11.10
C SER A 26 3.97 2.99 -9.85
N PRO A 27 5.04 2.19 -9.86
CA PRO A 27 5.49 1.50 -8.65
C PRO A 27 5.78 2.45 -7.49
N GLU A 28 6.42 3.58 -7.77
CA GLU A 28 6.75 4.56 -6.73
C GLU A 28 5.50 5.18 -6.12
N SER A 29 4.51 5.51 -6.94
CA SER A 29 3.26 6.08 -6.46
C SER A 29 2.52 5.10 -5.55
N LEU A 30 2.47 3.83 -5.93
CA LEU A 30 1.87 2.79 -5.11
C LEU A 30 2.54 2.74 -3.72
N VAL A 31 3.86 2.63 -3.68
CA VAL A 31 4.59 2.50 -2.43
C VAL A 31 4.48 3.77 -1.59
N ARG A 32 4.58 4.93 -2.22
CA ARG A 32 4.42 6.21 -1.51
C ARG A 32 3.05 6.30 -0.84
N ASN A 33 2.02 5.83 -1.50
CA ASN A 33 0.67 5.85 -0.94
C ASN A 33 0.49 4.86 0.21
N VAL A 34 1.23 3.74 0.23
CA VAL A 34 1.26 2.86 1.39
C VAL A 34 1.72 3.65 2.62
N TYR A 35 2.86 4.32 2.52
CA TYR A 35 3.46 5.00 3.67
C TYR A 35 2.75 6.29 4.05
N ALA A 36 1.88 6.81 3.20
CA ALA A 36 1.00 7.93 3.57
C ALA A 36 0.08 7.58 4.75
N TYR A 37 -0.25 6.30 4.93
CA TYR A 37 -1.06 5.84 6.06
C TYR A 37 -0.29 5.77 7.38
N TYR A 38 1.01 5.88 7.34
CA TYR A 38 1.85 5.81 8.54
C TYR A 38 2.26 7.19 9.04
N GLY A 39 2.38 8.17 8.15
CA GLY A 39 2.65 9.55 8.51
C GLY A 39 3.99 9.74 9.18
N ASP A 40 4.12 10.89 9.84
CA ASP A 40 5.33 11.29 10.56
C ASP A 40 5.09 11.44 12.05
N ARG A 41 3.98 10.93 12.56
CA ARG A 41 3.62 10.99 13.97
C ARG A 41 3.78 9.63 14.62
N SER A 42 3.96 9.65 15.94
CA SER A 42 3.91 8.41 16.72
C SER A 42 2.55 7.75 16.60
N SER A 43 2.55 6.46 16.34
CA SER A 43 1.32 5.69 16.19
C SER A 43 1.56 4.23 16.54
N ASP A 44 0.51 3.43 16.46
CA ASP A 44 0.54 2.00 16.80
C ASP A 44 -0.41 1.19 15.91
N LEU A 45 -0.65 -0.06 16.29
CA LEU A 45 -1.45 -1.00 15.51
C LEU A 45 -2.92 -0.59 15.35
N SER A 46 -3.37 0.47 16.00
CA SER A 46 -4.73 1.00 15.78
C SER A 46 -4.83 1.82 14.49
N SER A 47 -3.72 2.09 13.84
CA SER A 47 -3.68 2.83 12.58
C SER A 47 -2.86 2.08 11.53
N GLY A 48 -2.31 2.78 10.55
CA GLY A 48 -1.57 2.16 9.45
C GLY A 48 -2.46 1.86 8.26
N LEU A 49 -1.98 1.02 7.35
CA LEU A 49 -2.73 0.69 6.14
C LEU A 49 -3.99 -0.10 6.51
N PRO A 50 -5.19 0.41 6.13
CA PRO A 50 -6.44 -0.25 6.53
C PRO A 50 -6.58 -1.67 5.98
N ARG A 51 -7.37 -2.48 6.68
CA ARG A 51 -7.56 -3.89 6.36
C ARG A 51 -8.88 -4.20 5.67
N ASP A 52 -9.67 -3.20 5.37
CA ASP A 52 -10.94 -3.40 4.70
C ASP A 52 -10.74 -3.93 3.27
N PRO A 53 -11.72 -4.66 2.72
CA PRO A 53 -11.58 -5.23 1.38
C PRO A 53 -11.33 -4.22 0.28
N ALA A 54 -11.88 -3.01 0.37
CA ALA A 54 -11.67 -1.99 -0.65
C ALA A 54 -10.20 -1.53 -0.70
N THR A 55 -9.58 -1.30 0.47
CA THR A 55 -8.17 -0.95 0.56
C THR A 55 -7.31 -2.11 0.08
N ALA A 56 -7.62 -3.33 0.49
CA ALA A 56 -6.87 -4.50 0.05
C ALA A 56 -6.88 -4.63 -1.48
N ARG A 57 -8.02 -4.38 -2.11
CA ARG A 57 -8.14 -4.44 -3.56
C ARG A 57 -7.29 -3.37 -4.24
N GLN A 58 -7.21 -2.20 -3.64
CA GLN A 58 -6.46 -1.10 -4.22
C GLN A 58 -4.95 -1.32 -4.19
N PHE A 59 -4.44 -1.91 -3.11
CA PHE A 59 -3.00 -2.01 -2.87
C PHE A 59 -2.39 -3.36 -3.21
N PHE A 60 -3.14 -4.45 -3.11
CA PHE A 60 -2.59 -5.81 -3.21
C PHE A 60 -3.12 -6.57 -4.41
N ASP A 61 -2.30 -7.49 -4.92
CA ASP A 61 -2.76 -8.39 -5.96
C ASP A 61 -3.82 -9.36 -5.40
N GLN A 62 -4.51 -10.05 -6.31
CA GLN A 62 -5.65 -10.89 -5.92
C GLN A 62 -5.26 -11.94 -4.89
N SER A 63 -4.05 -12.48 -4.96
CA SER A 63 -3.62 -13.57 -4.07
C SER A 63 -3.39 -13.12 -2.61
N LEU A 64 -3.16 -11.82 -2.38
CA LEU A 64 -2.90 -11.29 -1.05
C LEU A 64 -4.12 -10.65 -0.38
N ARG A 65 -5.13 -10.28 -1.17
CA ARG A 65 -6.25 -9.47 -0.67
C ARG A 65 -6.98 -10.10 0.51
N GLY A 66 -7.33 -11.38 0.37
CA GLY A 66 -8.05 -12.09 1.42
C GLY A 66 -7.22 -12.23 2.69
N ALA A 67 -5.96 -12.56 2.55
CA ALA A 67 -5.05 -12.72 3.69
C ALA A 67 -4.86 -11.40 4.42
N TRP A 68 -4.70 -10.30 3.67
CA TRP A 68 -4.57 -8.97 4.27
C TRP A 68 -5.82 -8.59 5.07
N SER A 69 -7.00 -8.78 4.49
CA SER A 69 -8.26 -8.43 5.13
C SER A 69 -8.62 -9.34 6.31
N SER A 70 -8.08 -10.56 6.33
CA SER A 70 -8.34 -11.54 7.42
C SER A 70 -7.35 -11.43 8.57
N LEU A 71 -6.35 -10.57 8.44
CA LEU A 71 -5.28 -10.48 9.43
C LEU A 71 -5.81 -9.96 10.76
N LYS A 72 -5.54 -10.70 11.84
CA LYS A 72 -5.93 -10.35 13.20
C LYS A 72 -4.79 -10.68 14.16
N ASP A 73 -4.77 -9.96 15.28
CA ASP A 73 -3.85 -10.24 16.39
C ASP A 73 -2.39 -10.28 15.94
N GLN A 74 -2.03 -9.44 14.99
CA GLN A 74 -0.66 -9.36 14.52
C GLN A 74 0.25 -8.82 15.63
N PRO A 75 1.45 -9.38 15.79
CA PRO A 75 2.39 -8.91 16.81
C PRO A 75 3.02 -7.56 16.44
N TYR A 76 3.06 -7.22 15.16
CA TYR A 76 3.59 -5.96 14.67
C TYR A 76 3.04 -5.70 13.27
N ASP A 77 3.21 -4.48 12.78
CA ASP A 77 2.85 -4.15 11.40
C ASP A 77 4.06 -4.45 10.50
N PHE A 78 3.89 -5.37 9.55
CA PHE A 78 4.96 -5.81 8.68
C PHE A 78 5.57 -4.66 7.88
N LEU A 79 4.75 -3.70 7.49
CA LEU A 79 5.19 -2.61 6.61
C LEU A 79 6.06 -1.58 7.31
N VAL A 80 6.11 -1.60 8.63
CA VAL A 80 7.02 -0.76 9.43
C VAL A 80 7.88 -1.57 10.39
N GLN A 81 7.71 -2.91 10.41
CA GLN A 81 8.51 -3.84 11.18
C GLN A 81 8.49 -3.56 12.69
N SER A 82 7.35 -3.11 13.20
CA SER A 82 7.22 -2.76 14.61
C SER A 82 5.74 -2.63 14.99
N PRO A 83 5.38 -2.87 16.26
CA PRO A 83 4.01 -2.61 16.75
C PRO A 83 3.73 -1.12 16.97
N THR A 84 4.77 -0.30 17.01
CA THR A 84 4.63 1.15 17.14
C THR A 84 5.55 1.80 16.12
N TRP A 85 5.23 3.03 15.70
CA TRP A 85 6.08 3.70 14.74
C TRP A 85 6.05 5.22 14.88
N LYS A 86 7.17 5.78 14.51
CA LYS A 86 7.34 7.18 14.19
C LYS A 86 8.38 7.23 13.08
N LEU A 87 7.92 7.40 11.84
CA LEU A 87 8.81 7.29 10.70
C LEU A 87 9.56 8.58 10.44
N GLY A 88 10.83 8.45 10.08
CA GLY A 88 11.58 9.50 9.42
C GLY A 88 11.22 9.55 7.93
N ALA A 89 12.01 10.25 7.15
CA ALA A 89 11.79 10.36 5.73
C ALA A 89 11.86 8.98 5.07
N VAL A 90 10.89 8.68 4.21
CA VAL A 90 10.84 7.40 3.49
C VAL A 90 11.53 7.57 2.14
N SER A 91 12.55 6.75 1.89
CA SER A 91 13.27 6.70 0.64
C SER A 91 12.73 5.57 -0.22
N ILE A 92 12.38 5.86 -1.45
CA ILE A 92 11.78 4.91 -2.39
C ILE A 92 12.58 4.94 -3.68
N SER A 93 13.07 3.78 -4.13
CA SER A 93 13.82 3.69 -5.38
C SER A 93 13.57 2.35 -6.07
N ILE A 94 13.57 2.36 -7.40
CA ILE A 94 13.45 1.12 -8.16
C ILE A 94 14.81 0.45 -8.19
N LEU A 95 14.86 -0.82 -7.74
CA LEU A 95 16.06 -1.64 -7.78
C LEU A 95 16.26 -2.27 -9.14
N ARG A 96 15.22 -2.92 -9.66
CA ARG A 96 15.28 -3.63 -10.92
C ARG A 96 13.89 -3.97 -11.41
N LYS A 97 13.83 -4.30 -12.70
CA LYS A 97 12.62 -4.88 -13.31
C LYS A 97 13.00 -6.27 -13.82
N GLN A 98 12.13 -7.23 -13.57
CA GLN A 98 12.35 -8.61 -14.00
C GLN A 98 11.02 -9.21 -14.45
N PHE A 99 10.89 -9.41 -15.76
CA PHE A 99 9.64 -9.85 -16.37
C PHE A 99 8.52 -8.85 -16.07
N ASP A 100 7.42 -9.31 -15.48
CA ASP A 100 6.28 -8.48 -15.11
C ASP A 100 6.41 -7.84 -13.71
N LYS A 101 7.53 -8.10 -13.02
CA LYS A 101 7.74 -7.63 -11.65
C LYS A 101 8.71 -6.46 -11.61
N THR A 102 8.42 -5.51 -10.74
CA THR A 102 9.33 -4.42 -10.42
C THR A 102 9.66 -4.51 -8.93
N TYR A 103 10.94 -4.41 -8.61
CA TYR A 103 11.42 -4.45 -7.23
C TYR A 103 11.72 -3.04 -6.78
N VAL A 104 11.06 -2.62 -5.72
CA VAL A 104 11.15 -1.26 -5.18
C VAL A 104 11.77 -1.30 -3.81
N ALA A 105 12.92 -0.67 -3.65
CA ALA A 105 13.59 -0.57 -2.35
C ALA A 105 12.97 0.56 -1.54
N VAL A 106 12.70 0.28 -0.28
CA VAL A 106 12.18 1.25 0.68
C VAL A 106 13.09 1.27 1.88
N ALA A 107 13.46 2.45 2.34
CA ALA A 107 14.29 2.63 3.51
C ALA A 107 13.77 3.82 4.32
N PHE A 108 13.72 3.65 5.62
CA PHE A 108 13.34 4.72 6.56
C PHE A 108 13.84 4.35 7.95
N ASP A 109 13.86 5.35 8.83
CA ASP A 109 14.06 5.10 10.25
C ASP A 109 12.69 5.01 10.91
N ASN A 110 12.52 4.02 11.77
CA ASN A 110 11.34 3.89 12.61
C ASN A 110 11.78 3.93 14.07
N ASN A 111 11.39 4.97 14.79
CA ASN A 111 11.85 5.19 16.16
C ASN A 111 13.39 5.10 16.24
N SER A 112 14.06 5.74 15.29
CA SER A 112 15.51 5.79 15.16
C SER A 112 16.19 4.47 14.80
N ARG A 113 15.43 3.44 14.44
CA ARG A 113 15.96 2.17 13.94
C ARG A 113 15.81 2.11 12.41
N ALA A 114 16.87 1.75 11.73
CA ALA A 114 16.84 1.63 10.27
C ALA A 114 16.01 0.43 9.85
N VAL A 115 15.08 0.67 8.92
CA VAL A 115 14.24 -0.38 8.33
C VAL A 115 14.43 -0.34 6.81
N THR A 116 14.65 -1.51 6.22
CA THR A 116 14.70 -1.68 4.77
C THR A 116 13.76 -2.78 4.34
N LEU A 117 12.99 -2.52 3.29
CA LEU A 117 12.06 -3.46 2.71
C LEU A 117 12.19 -3.43 1.20
N ASN A 118 11.89 -4.54 0.55
CA ASN A 118 11.79 -4.62 -0.90
C ASN A 118 10.36 -4.97 -1.28
N PHE A 119 9.69 -4.06 -1.96
CA PHE A 119 8.35 -4.31 -2.48
C PHE A 119 8.48 -4.97 -3.85
N ILE A 120 7.75 -6.05 -4.05
CA ILE A 120 7.60 -6.69 -5.35
C ILE A 120 6.24 -6.29 -5.88
N VAL A 121 6.22 -5.53 -6.97
CA VAL A 121 4.98 -4.96 -7.50
C VAL A 121 4.78 -5.37 -8.95
N VAL A 122 3.53 -5.48 -9.35
CA VAL A 122 3.14 -5.89 -10.70
C VAL A 122 2.09 -4.92 -11.23
N ASN A 123 2.06 -4.74 -12.55
CA ASN A 123 1.06 -3.91 -13.19
C ASN A 123 -0.15 -4.77 -13.50
N GLY A 124 -1.20 -4.61 -12.70
CA GLY A 124 -2.46 -5.33 -12.89
C GLY A 124 -3.42 -4.59 -13.81
N PRO A 125 -4.64 -5.14 -14.00
CA PRO A 125 -5.64 -4.54 -14.88
C PRO A 125 -6.01 -3.11 -14.49
N ASP A 126 -6.00 -2.80 -13.20
CA ASP A 126 -6.44 -1.50 -12.68
C ASP A 126 -5.27 -0.64 -12.22
N GLY A 127 -4.05 -1.07 -12.45
CA GLY A 127 -2.85 -0.33 -12.05
C GLY A 127 -1.85 -1.20 -11.29
N TRP A 128 -0.84 -0.56 -10.73
CA TRP A 128 0.22 -1.26 -9.99
C TRP A 128 -0.30 -1.72 -8.63
N VAL A 129 0.03 -2.96 -8.28
CA VAL A 129 -0.35 -3.58 -7.01
C VAL A 129 0.82 -4.35 -6.41
N ILE A 130 0.76 -4.58 -5.10
CA ILE A 130 1.79 -5.29 -4.36
C ILE A 130 1.56 -6.79 -4.51
N SER A 131 2.59 -7.49 -4.98
CA SER A 131 2.62 -8.96 -5.06
C SER A 131 3.25 -9.56 -3.81
N ASP A 132 4.25 -8.92 -3.23
CA ASP A 132 4.87 -9.32 -1.98
C ASP A 132 5.70 -8.18 -1.43
N VAL A 133 6.12 -8.30 -0.17
CA VAL A 133 7.08 -7.39 0.45
C VAL A 133 8.08 -8.26 1.20
N GLU A 134 9.36 -8.00 0.98
CA GLU A 134 10.44 -8.76 1.62
C GLU A 134 11.15 -7.90 2.66
N SER A 135 11.32 -8.44 3.85
CA SER A 135 12.25 -7.94 4.86
C SER A 135 13.53 -8.79 4.80
N PRO A 136 14.57 -8.44 5.56
CA PRO A 136 15.79 -9.26 5.57
C PRO A 136 15.59 -10.74 5.93
N HIS A 137 14.57 -11.05 6.72
CA HIS A 137 14.38 -12.41 7.24
C HIS A 137 13.03 -13.03 6.91
N ASP A 138 12.09 -12.30 6.32
CA ASP A 138 10.72 -12.77 6.13
C ASP A 138 10.09 -12.10 4.90
N SER A 139 8.87 -12.51 4.59
CA SER A 139 8.06 -11.88 3.56
C SER A 139 6.65 -11.63 4.07
N LEU A 140 5.97 -10.67 3.44
CA LEU A 140 4.58 -10.38 3.79
C LEU A 140 3.70 -11.61 3.61
N ARG A 141 3.92 -12.38 2.53
CA ARG A 141 3.15 -13.60 2.29
C ARG A 141 3.29 -14.60 3.44
N MET A 142 4.50 -14.82 3.93
CA MET A 142 4.73 -15.73 5.05
C MET A 142 4.14 -15.18 6.34
N PHE A 143 4.32 -13.90 6.58
CA PHE A 143 3.75 -13.24 7.75
C PHE A 143 2.22 -13.37 7.78
N LEU A 144 1.56 -13.10 6.66
CA LEU A 144 0.10 -13.22 6.57
C LEU A 144 -0.35 -14.67 6.76
N ALA A 145 0.40 -15.64 6.23
CA ALA A 145 0.07 -17.05 6.39
C ALA A 145 0.16 -17.47 7.85
N GLN A 146 1.10 -16.94 8.62
CA GLN A 146 1.29 -17.27 10.03
C GLN A 146 0.24 -16.62 10.94
N HIS A 147 -0.37 -15.52 10.53
CA HIS A 147 -1.26 -14.74 11.40
C HIS A 147 -2.70 -14.65 10.88
N LYS A 148 -3.05 -15.49 9.92
CA LYS A 148 -4.43 -15.53 9.42
C LYS A 148 -5.36 -16.25 10.38
N ASN A 149 -6.65 -15.93 10.28
CA ASN A 149 -7.71 -16.63 11.01
C ASN A 149 -8.50 -17.54 10.09
#